data_92fa43d5e83ec8c4163c3f6bdf45f6b9
#
_entry.id   92fa43d5e83ec8c4163c3f6bdf45f6b9
#
_cell.length_a   1.000
_cell.length_b   1.000
_cell.length_c   1.000
_cell.angle_alpha   90.00
_cell.angle_beta   90.00
_cell.angle_gamma   90.00
#
_symmetry.space_group_name_H-M   'P 1'
#
loop_
_entity.id
_entity.type
_entity.pdbx_description
1 polymer ?
#
loop_
_entity_poly.entity_id
_entity_poly.type
_entity_poly.pdbx_seq_one_letter_code
_entity_poly.pdbx_strand_id
1 'polypeptide(L)'
;MSASLTVTNARVFDGESADLTLADIRIDDGVITAVGPGLAGDGPLLDAENRVVTPGFIDNHFHAYGISLNMMQMEASRTSYVALLGARRLRRALGRGFTTVRDVAGGDIGLSRAIKEGLIAAPN
;
A
#
# COMPACT_ATOMS: atom_id res chain seq x y z
N MET A 1 -14.26 -17.30 8.01
CA MET A 1 -13.53 -18.09 7.00
C MET A 1 -12.15 -17.46 6.87
N SER A 2 -11.09 -18.24 7.06
CA SER A 2 -9.71 -17.79 6.85
C SER A 2 -9.56 -17.38 5.38
N ALA A 3 -9.03 -16.17 5.13
CA ALA A 3 -8.77 -15.71 3.78
C ALA A 3 -7.36 -16.13 3.39
N SER A 4 -7.25 -17.16 2.53
CA SER A 4 -5.97 -17.63 1.98
C SER A 4 -5.81 -17.19 0.53
N LEU A 5 -4.60 -16.88 0.11
CA LEU A 5 -4.20 -16.55 -1.26
C LEU A 5 -2.80 -17.10 -1.51
N THR A 6 -2.57 -17.71 -2.67
CA THR A 6 -1.21 -18.05 -3.11
C THR A 6 -0.88 -17.27 -4.39
N VAL A 7 0.19 -16.51 -4.37
CA VAL A 7 0.77 -15.87 -5.56
C VAL A 7 1.80 -16.85 -6.13
N THR A 8 1.63 -17.24 -7.40
CA THR A 8 2.50 -18.21 -8.07
C THR A 8 3.36 -17.56 -9.15
N ASN A 9 4.44 -18.21 -9.53
CA ASN A 9 5.34 -17.77 -10.61
C ASN A 9 5.87 -16.33 -10.43
N ALA A 10 6.19 -15.94 -9.20
CA ALA A 10 6.72 -14.62 -8.90
C ALA A 10 8.24 -14.58 -8.94
N ARG A 11 8.82 -13.50 -9.47
CA ARG A 11 10.22 -13.13 -9.21
C ARG A 11 10.25 -12.25 -7.97
N VAL A 12 10.54 -12.86 -6.84
CA VAL A 12 10.48 -12.20 -5.53
C VAL A 12 11.75 -11.41 -5.26
N PHE A 13 11.56 -10.13 -4.92
CA PHE A 13 12.57 -9.28 -4.30
C PHE A 13 12.25 -9.17 -2.82
N ASP A 14 13.12 -9.64 -1.95
CA ASP A 14 12.92 -9.67 -0.50
C ASP A 14 13.30 -8.36 0.22
N GLY A 15 13.96 -7.45 -0.49
CA GLY A 15 14.46 -6.18 0.05
C GLY A 15 15.87 -6.25 0.60
N GLU A 16 16.51 -7.41 0.60
CA GLU A 16 17.85 -7.65 1.17
C GLU A 16 18.82 -8.22 0.13
N SER A 17 18.36 -9.22 -0.63
CA SER A 17 19.19 -9.92 -1.62
C SER A 17 19.37 -9.09 -2.88
N ALA A 18 20.54 -9.18 -3.51
CA ALA A 18 20.79 -8.56 -4.81
C ALA A 18 20.02 -9.25 -5.95
N ASP A 19 19.71 -10.53 -5.81
CA ASP A 19 19.10 -11.37 -6.84
C ASP A 19 17.61 -11.58 -6.57
N LEU A 20 16.87 -11.74 -7.69
CA LEU A 20 15.46 -12.12 -7.64
C LEU A 20 15.33 -13.64 -7.56
N THR A 21 14.51 -14.13 -6.64
CA THR A 21 14.22 -15.56 -6.49
C THR A 21 12.89 -15.90 -7.15
N LEU A 22 12.88 -16.91 -8.02
CA LEU A 22 11.62 -17.45 -8.53
C LEU A 22 10.95 -18.28 -7.43
N ALA A 23 9.78 -17.84 -6.98
CA ALA A 23 9.08 -18.46 -5.86
C ALA A 23 7.59 -18.19 -5.92
N ASP A 24 6.84 -18.99 -5.15
CA ASP A 24 5.44 -18.73 -4.80
C ASP A 24 5.39 -18.05 -3.43
N ILE A 25 4.31 -17.31 -3.16
CA ILE A 25 4.09 -16.62 -1.90
C ILE A 25 2.73 -17.05 -1.37
N ARG A 26 2.70 -17.66 -0.19
CA ARG A 26 1.46 -18.00 0.52
C ARG A 26 1.11 -16.92 1.52
N ILE A 27 -0.16 -16.53 1.50
CA ILE A 27 -0.73 -15.48 2.37
C ILE A 27 -1.95 -16.09 3.06
N ASP A 28 -1.94 -16.13 4.38
CA ASP A 28 -3.07 -16.58 5.20
C ASP A 28 -3.47 -15.44 6.15
N ASP A 29 -4.75 -15.06 6.15
CA ASP A 29 -5.30 -13.98 6.97
C ASP A 29 -4.53 -12.64 6.87
N GLY A 30 -4.05 -12.32 5.65
CA GLY A 30 -3.32 -11.08 5.38
C GLY A 30 -1.84 -11.11 5.79
N VAL A 31 -1.32 -12.26 6.21
CA VAL A 31 0.09 -12.45 6.59
C VAL A 31 0.77 -13.40 5.61
N ILE A 32 1.97 -13.06 5.16
CA ILE A 32 2.82 -13.98 4.39
C ILE A 32 3.30 -15.09 5.33
N THR A 33 2.88 -16.33 5.05
CA THR A 33 3.19 -17.50 5.88
C THR A 33 4.27 -18.39 5.29
N ALA A 34 4.50 -18.31 3.97
CA ALA A 34 5.58 -19.02 3.30
C ALA A 34 6.00 -18.31 2.01
N VAL A 35 7.28 -18.43 1.67
CA VAL A 35 7.85 -18.07 0.36
C VAL A 35 8.77 -19.19 -0.07
N GLY A 36 8.53 -19.74 -1.26
CA GLY A 36 9.32 -20.86 -1.79
C GLY A 36 8.68 -21.48 -3.02
N PRO A 37 9.33 -22.44 -3.65
CA PRO A 37 8.81 -23.09 -4.85
C PRO A 37 7.67 -24.07 -4.53
N GLY A 38 6.67 -24.12 -5.39
CA GLY A 38 5.64 -25.17 -5.38
C GLY A 38 4.73 -25.14 -4.16
N LEU A 39 4.41 -23.96 -3.64
CA LEU A 39 3.51 -23.82 -2.51
C LEU A 39 2.06 -24.12 -2.94
N ALA A 40 1.48 -25.15 -2.33
CA ALA A 40 0.06 -25.44 -2.45
C ALA A 40 -0.74 -24.61 -1.43
N GLY A 41 -1.95 -24.23 -1.80
CA GLY A 41 -2.89 -23.53 -0.90
C GLY A 41 -4.32 -23.92 -1.23
N ASP A 42 -5.20 -23.87 -0.24
CA ASP A 42 -6.62 -24.19 -0.37
C ASP A 42 -7.45 -22.97 -0.86
N GLY A 43 -6.81 -21.83 -1.11
CA GLY A 43 -7.41 -20.57 -1.52
C GLY A 43 -7.22 -20.25 -3.01
N PRO A 44 -7.65 -19.05 -3.43
CA PRO A 44 -7.41 -18.54 -4.77
C PRO A 44 -5.93 -18.52 -5.14
N LEU A 45 -5.64 -18.74 -6.42
CA LEU A 45 -4.31 -18.61 -7.00
C LEU A 45 -4.24 -17.31 -7.81
N LEU A 46 -3.17 -16.55 -7.65
CA LEU A 46 -2.82 -15.39 -8.45
C LEU A 46 -1.51 -15.68 -9.18
N ASP A 47 -1.57 -15.90 -10.49
CA ASP A 47 -0.36 -16.07 -11.29
C ASP A 47 0.32 -14.71 -11.51
N ALA A 48 1.53 -14.56 -11.01
CA ALA A 48 2.33 -13.36 -11.22
C ALA A 48 2.93 -13.27 -12.63
N GLU A 49 2.79 -14.30 -13.47
CA GLU A 49 3.28 -14.33 -14.85
C GLU A 49 4.76 -13.93 -14.97
N ASN A 50 5.59 -14.38 -14.06
CA ASN A 50 7.02 -14.03 -14.02
C ASN A 50 7.30 -12.54 -13.71
N ARG A 51 6.30 -11.78 -13.22
CA ARG A 51 6.50 -10.39 -12.80
C ARG A 51 7.27 -10.33 -11.49
N VAL A 52 7.90 -9.18 -11.26
CA VAL A 52 8.58 -8.93 -10.00
C VAL A 52 7.55 -8.61 -8.92
N VAL A 53 7.66 -9.30 -7.79
CA VAL A 53 6.89 -9.01 -6.56
C VAL A 53 7.87 -8.49 -5.53
N THR A 54 7.54 -7.36 -4.93
CA THR A 54 8.36 -6.64 -3.95
C THR A 54 7.57 -6.38 -2.68
N PRO A 55 8.22 -6.11 -1.55
CA PRO A 55 7.58 -5.43 -0.42
C PRO A 55 6.93 -4.12 -0.88
N GLY A 56 5.88 -3.70 -0.20
CA GLY A 56 5.25 -2.42 -0.48
C GLY A 56 6.21 -1.25 -0.30
N PHE A 57 6.13 -0.25 -1.18
CA PHE A 57 7.01 0.91 -1.09
C PHE A 57 6.67 1.80 0.09
N ILE A 58 7.69 2.45 0.63
CA ILE A 58 7.57 3.42 1.72
C ILE A 58 7.92 4.81 1.17
N ASP A 59 6.98 5.76 1.30
CA ASP A 59 7.24 7.17 1.03
C ASP A 59 7.43 7.89 2.37
N ASN A 60 8.65 8.31 2.68
CA ASN A 60 8.98 8.94 3.95
C ASN A 60 8.88 10.48 3.93
N HIS A 61 8.38 11.08 2.84
CA HIS A 61 8.15 12.51 2.70
C HIS A 61 6.88 12.81 1.91
N PHE A 62 5.73 12.50 2.50
CA PHE A 62 4.42 12.67 1.89
C PHE A 62 3.70 13.93 2.44
N HIS A 63 2.80 14.48 1.64
CA HIS A 63 1.91 15.59 2.03
C HIS A 63 0.48 15.24 1.62
N ALA A 64 -0.30 14.64 2.51
CA ALA A 64 -1.68 14.24 2.20
C ALA A 64 -2.53 15.44 1.83
N TYR A 65 -2.47 16.51 2.62
CA TYR A 65 -3.23 17.74 2.42
C TYR A 65 -2.52 18.82 1.59
N GLY A 66 -1.34 18.53 1.06
CA GLY A 66 -0.62 19.41 0.14
C GLY A 66 -1.31 19.50 -1.22
N ILE A 67 -2.50 20.09 -1.29
CA ILE A 67 -3.35 20.15 -2.48
C ILE A 67 -2.91 21.19 -3.51
N SER A 68 -2.11 22.17 -3.08
CA SER A 68 -1.59 23.25 -3.91
C SER A 68 -0.22 23.68 -3.39
N LEU A 69 0.61 24.24 -4.27
CA LEU A 69 1.83 24.96 -3.91
C LEU A 69 1.54 26.41 -3.51
N ASN A 70 0.32 26.89 -3.74
CA ASN A 70 -0.12 28.22 -3.31
C ASN A 70 -0.74 28.12 -1.91
N MET A 71 -0.02 28.63 -0.91
CA MET A 71 -0.44 28.61 0.50
C MET A 71 -1.77 29.34 0.72
N MET A 72 -1.97 30.48 0.08
CA MET A 72 -3.23 31.24 0.21
C MET A 72 -4.42 30.45 -0.34
N GLN A 73 -4.23 29.71 -1.42
CA GLN A 73 -5.27 28.83 -1.96
C GLN A 73 -5.57 27.67 -1.01
N MET A 74 -4.55 27.15 -0.35
CA MET A 74 -4.73 26.11 0.66
C MET A 74 -5.54 26.60 1.86
N GLU A 75 -5.18 27.76 2.42
CA GLU A 75 -5.88 28.37 3.55
C GLU A 75 -7.32 28.76 3.23
N ALA A 76 -7.58 29.23 2.01
CA ALA A 76 -8.93 29.57 1.55
C ALA A 76 -9.81 28.34 1.25
N SER A 77 -9.23 27.15 1.16
CA SER A 77 -9.94 25.93 0.82
C SER A 77 -10.74 25.40 2.01
N ARG A 78 -11.95 24.89 1.74
CA ARG A 78 -12.78 24.26 2.78
C ARG A 78 -12.13 22.95 3.24
N THR A 79 -12.08 22.72 4.56
CA THR A 79 -11.47 21.53 5.17
C THR A 79 -12.03 20.22 4.59
N SER A 80 -13.34 20.16 4.35
CA SER A 80 -13.96 18.96 3.74
C SER A 80 -13.44 18.68 2.33
N TYR A 81 -13.19 19.72 1.53
CA TYR A 81 -12.61 19.58 0.20
C TYR A 81 -11.16 19.09 0.26
N VAL A 82 -10.36 19.69 1.17
CA VAL A 82 -8.96 19.29 1.41
C VAL A 82 -8.88 17.83 1.85
N ALA A 83 -9.74 17.41 2.79
CA ALA A 83 -9.80 16.04 3.28
C ALA A 83 -10.12 15.02 2.17
N LEU A 84 -11.10 15.32 1.30
CA LEU A 84 -11.45 14.46 0.17
C LEU A 84 -10.32 14.37 -0.87
N LEU A 85 -9.61 15.48 -1.12
CA LEU A 85 -8.44 15.45 -2.00
C LEU A 85 -7.29 14.65 -1.38
N GLY A 86 -7.06 14.79 -0.08
CA GLY A 86 -6.08 14.01 0.66
C GLY A 86 -6.36 12.52 0.59
N ALA A 87 -7.59 12.11 0.85
CA ALA A 87 -8.03 10.72 0.72
C ALA A 87 -7.79 10.17 -0.69
N ARG A 88 -8.13 10.96 -1.73
CA ARG A 88 -7.85 10.59 -3.13
C ARG A 88 -6.36 10.44 -3.42
N ARG A 89 -5.50 11.32 -2.86
CA ARG A 89 -4.03 11.23 -3.04
C ARG A 89 -3.48 9.97 -2.41
N LEU A 90 -3.88 9.67 -1.17
CA LEU A 90 -3.49 8.45 -0.45
C LEU A 90 -3.92 7.19 -1.20
N ARG A 91 -5.17 7.14 -1.66
CA ARG A 91 -5.64 6.01 -2.48
C ARG A 91 -4.82 5.83 -3.77
N ARG A 92 -4.41 6.94 -4.41
CA ARG A 92 -3.54 6.88 -5.58
C ARG A 92 -2.13 6.44 -5.24
N ALA A 93 -1.61 6.80 -4.07
CA ALA A 93 -0.32 6.30 -3.60
C ALA A 93 -0.37 4.79 -3.40
N LEU A 94 -1.41 4.28 -2.71
CA LEU A 94 -1.64 2.84 -2.56
C LEU A 94 -1.73 2.12 -3.91
N GLY A 95 -2.48 2.66 -4.87
CA GLY A 95 -2.60 2.10 -6.22
C GLY A 95 -1.31 2.12 -7.05
N ARG A 96 -0.26 2.81 -6.58
CA ARG A 96 1.10 2.81 -7.15
C ARG A 96 2.08 1.94 -6.37
N GLY A 97 1.58 1.18 -5.38
CA GLY A 97 2.40 0.26 -4.59
C GLY A 97 2.99 0.84 -3.31
N PHE A 98 2.68 2.09 -2.94
CA PHE A 98 3.09 2.63 -1.64
C PHE A 98 2.12 2.12 -0.57
N THR A 99 2.63 1.31 0.35
CA THR A 99 1.85 0.73 1.44
C THR A 99 2.05 1.46 2.76
N THR A 100 3.07 2.30 2.84
CA THR A 100 3.37 3.13 4.01
C THR A 100 3.76 4.53 3.57
N VAL A 101 3.26 5.56 4.26
CA VAL A 101 3.67 6.94 4.05
C VAL A 101 3.95 7.63 5.37
N ARG A 102 5.01 8.44 5.42
CA ARG A 102 5.23 9.40 6.49
C ARG A 102 4.77 10.77 6.02
N ASP A 103 3.62 11.23 6.54
CA ASP A 103 3.17 12.60 6.28
C ASP A 103 3.99 13.57 7.13
N VAL A 104 4.73 14.45 6.47
CA VAL A 104 5.64 15.40 7.13
C VAL A 104 5.02 16.77 7.34
N ALA A 105 3.87 17.06 6.70
CA ALA A 105 3.08 18.26 6.95
C ALA A 105 1.68 18.16 6.33
N GLY A 106 0.66 18.50 7.11
CA GLY A 106 -0.69 18.75 6.67
C GLY A 106 -1.70 17.66 7.01
N GLY A 107 -1.31 16.39 7.10
CA GLY A 107 -2.19 15.34 7.60
C GLY A 107 -2.51 15.52 9.08
N ASP A 108 -3.70 15.16 9.50
CA ASP A 108 -4.15 15.24 10.88
C ASP A 108 -4.56 13.88 11.47
N ILE A 109 -4.82 13.88 12.77
CA ILE A 109 -5.23 12.68 13.49
C ILE A 109 -6.56 12.10 12.97
N GLY A 110 -7.44 12.93 12.43
CA GLY A 110 -8.72 12.50 11.85
C GLY A 110 -8.50 11.67 10.59
N LEU A 111 -7.54 12.07 9.74
CA LEU A 111 -7.15 11.31 8.56
C LEU A 111 -6.55 9.95 8.94
N SER A 112 -5.62 9.92 9.90
CA SER A 112 -5.05 8.68 10.43
C SER A 112 -6.11 7.75 11.00
N ARG A 113 -7.08 8.31 11.75
CA ARG A 113 -8.21 7.56 12.28
C ARG A 113 -9.09 6.98 11.17
N ALA A 114 -9.43 7.75 10.15
CA ALA A 114 -10.22 7.30 9.01
C ALA A 114 -9.56 6.13 8.26
N ILE A 115 -8.23 6.13 8.15
CA ILE A 115 -7.45 5.02 7.59
C ILE A 115 -7.59 3.77 8.47
N LYS A 116 -7.34 3.89 9.77
CA LYS A 116 -7.41 2.78 10.73
C LYS A 116 -8.81 2.16 10.83
N GLU A 117 -9.85 2.98 10.72
CA GLU A 117 -11.25 2.52 10.72
C GLU A 117 -11.70 1.97 9.34
N GLY A 118 -10.84 1.98 8.33
CA GLY A 118 -11.15 1.47 6.99
C GLY A 118 -12.12 2.34 6.19
N LEU A 119 -12.33 3.60 6.58
CA LEU A 119 -13.20 4.54 5.85
C LEU A 119 -12.60 4.92 4.50
N ILE A 120 -11.29 4.90 4.38
CA ILE A 120 -10.56 5.15 3.14
C ILE A 120 -9.50 4.07 2.94
N ALA A 121 -9.38 3.57 1.70
CA ALA A 121 -8.27 2.71 1.31
C ALA A 121 -7.03 3.58 1.09
N ALA A 122 -6.02 3.41 1.91
CA ALA A 122 -4.82 4.24 1.93
C ALA A 122 -3.61 3.45 2.45
N PRO A 123 -2.36 3.94 2.20
CA PRO A 123 -1.19 3.48 2.93
C PRO A 123 -1.33 3.73 4.44
N ASN A 124 -0.62 2.93 5.23
CA ASN A 124 -0.46 3.19 6.66
C ASN A 124 0.43 4.39 6.94
#